data_f8f03316add46dd5904e6493538f5abd
#
_entry.id   f8f03316add46dd5904e6493538f5abd
#
_cell.length_a   1.000
_cell.length_b   1.000
_cell.length_c   1.000
_cell.angle_alpha   90.00
_cell.angle_beta   90.00
_cell.angle_gamma   90.00
#
_symmetry.space_group_name_H-M   'P 1'
#
loop_
_entity.id
_entity.type
_entity.pdbx_description
1 polymer ?
#
loop_
_entity_poly.entity_id
_entity_poly.type
_entity_poly.pdbx_seq_one_letter_code
_entity_poly.pdbx_strand_id
1 'polypeptide(L)'
;MDWKKIGKTLLFPHPIVAGLLFPLSVVLMLWGMLTRGVEDLLTIAFCALAFCGLVLMCLRIPAIIRWVQRFRLENKYYLLYSSDVQLRINLSLYLAVGFNAVYALFQLCLGLWHHSVWFYAMAGYYLLLGLMRMSLVRHTRHHAAGEDSRTEWRKYRFCGWMLLMMNLTLAVFTLYFVFRIRVFLHHEITTIAMAAYTFTALTLAIVNAVRYRKYGSPAYSAAKAISLASATVSMLTLENALLTTFGQESSEIFRQIMLGASGAAVVLVVQGIALYMIVNAGRKLRIHKSRT
;
A
#
# COMPACT_ATOMS: atom_id res chain seq x y z
N MET A 1 -3.70 -46.66 23.30
CA MET A 1 -3.78 -45.61 22.27
C MET A 1 -3.89 -44.28 22.97
N ASP A 2 -2.77 -43.50 23.03
CA ASP A 2 -2.67 -42.29 23.85
C ASP A 2 -3.43 -41.10 23.21
N TRP A 3 -4.69 -40.97 23.51
CA TRP A 3 -5.55 -39.89 23.05
C TRP A 3 -5.00 -38.49 23.33
N LYS A 4 -4.21 -38.34 24.43
CA LYS A 4 -3.52 -37.09 24.77
C LYS A 4 -2.38 -36.74 23.78
N LYS A 5 -1.68 -37.73 23.24
CA LYS A 5 -0.64 -37.52 22.22
C LYS A 5 -1.28 -37.14 20.87
N ILE A 6 -2.33 -37.83 20.47
CA ILE A 6 -3.08 -37.56 19.24
C ILE A 6 -3.68 -36.15 19.27
N GLY A 7 -4.35 -35.79 20.38
CA GLY A 7 -4.89 -34.45 20.58
C GLY A 7 -3.83 -33.35 20.53
N LYS A 8 -2.64 -33.61 21.12
CA LYS A 8 -1.53 -32.65 21.10
C LYS A 8 -0.90 -32.49 19.73
N THR A 9 -0.85 -33.56 18.93
CA THR A 9 -0.34 -33.52 17.55
C THR A 9 -1.35 -32.88 16.58
N LEU A 10 -2.66 -33.06 16.81
CA LEU A 10 -3.71 -32.41 16.03
C LEU A 10 -3.87 -30.92 16.36
N LEU A 11 -3.79 -30.54 17.65
CA LEU A 11 -3.85 -29.15 18.09
C LEU A 11 -2.56 -28.37 17.80
N PHE A 12 -1.42 -29.07 17.66
CA PHE A 12 -0.12 -28.44 17.40
C PHE A 12 0.62 -29.10 16.22
N PRO A 13 0.08 -29.07 14.99
CA PRO A 13 0.80 -29.61 13.84
C PRO A 13 2.12 -28.84 13.63
N HIS A 14 3.07 -29.44 12.92
CA HIS A 14 4.35 -28.79 12.59
C HIS A 14 4.08 -27.41 11.95
N PRO A 15 4.87 -26.35 12.25
CA PRO A 15 4.60 -24.99 11.77
C PRO A 15 4.50 -24.88 10.26
N ILE A 16 5.24 -25.73 9.52
CA ILE A 16 5.16 -25.82 8.05
C ILE A 16 3.80 -26.37 7.62
N VAL A 17 3.26 -27.37 8.32
CA VAL A 17 1.95 -27.98 8.01
C VAL A 17 0.82 -26.97 8.27
N ALA A 18 0.87 -26.26 9.40
CA ALA A 18 -0.09 -25.21 9.71
C ALA A 18 -0.03 -24.06 8.68
N GLY A 19 1.20 -23.70 8.24
CA GLY A 19 1.42 -22.66 7.23
C GLY A 19 0.92 -23.04 5.82
N LEU A 20 0.83 -24.32 5.48
CA LEU A 20 0.29 -24.81 4.22
C LEU A 20 -1.22 -25.08 4.29
N LEU A 21 -1.70 -25.59 5.42
CA LEU A 21 -3.13 -25.92 5.63
C LEU A 21 -4.03 -24.67 5.55
N PHE A 22 -3.60 -23.56 6.12
CA PHE A 22 -4.40 -22.32 6.12
C PHE A 22 -4.64 -21.77 4.70
N PRO A 23 -3.63 -21.48 3.86
CA PRO A 23 -3.89 -21.01 2.49
C PRO A 23 -4.65 -22.05 1.64
N LEU A 24 -4.40 -23.35 1.83
CA LEU A 24 -5.14 -24.39 1.14
C LEU A 24 -6.63 -24.38 1.53
N SER A 25 -6.94 -24.25 2.81
CA SER A 25 -8.32 -24.17 3.28
C SER A 25 -9.04 -22.91 2.79
N VAL A 26 -8.34 -21.77 2.67
CA VAL A 26 -8.88 -20.54 2.08
C VAL A 26 -9.18 -20.72 0.59
N VAL A 27 -8.27 -21.37 -0.16
CA VAL A 27 -8.49 -21.67 -1.59
C VAL A 27 -9.70 -22.59 -1.77
N LEU A 28 -9.84 -23.64 -0.94
CA LEU A 28 -11.00 -24.54 -0.99
C LEU A 28 -12.29 -23.80 -0.63
N MET A 29 -12.26 -22.92 0.36
CA MET A 29 -13.41 -22.07 0.72
C MET A 29 -13.84 -21.19 -0.46
N LEU A 30 -12.89 -20.48 -1.08
CA LEU A 30 -13.17 -19.63 -2.24
C LEU A 30 -13.69 -20.43 -3.43
N TRP A 31 -13.09 -21.59 -3.69
CA TRP A 31 -13.56 -22.49 -4.74
C TRP A 31 -15.00 -22.98 -4.48
N GLY A 32 -15.33 -23.38 -3.25
CA GLY A 32 -16.68 -23.78 -2.86
C GLY A 32 -17.69 -22.65 -3.06
N MET A 33 -17.35 -21.42 -2.62
CA MET A 33 -18.22 -20.25 -2.80
C MET A 33 -18.48 -19.94 -4.28
N LEU A 34 -17.47 -20.06 -5.14
CA LEU A 34 -17.57 -19.72 -6.57
C LEU A 34 -18.33 -20.79 -7.38
N THR A 35 -18.24 -22.08 -7.00
CA THR A 35 -18.77 -23.18 -7.80
C THR A 35 -20.11 -23.72 -7.31
N ARG A 36 -20.36 -23.65 -6.00
CA ARG A 36 -21.53 -24.31 -5.34
C ARG A 36 -22.45 -23.36 -4.61
N GLY A 37 -22.00 -22.12 -4.37
CA GLY A 37 -22.74 -21.16 -3.58
C GLY A 37 -22.49 -21.26 -2.08
N VAL A 38 -22.99 -20.26 -1.33
CA VAL A 38 -22.70 -20.08 0.11
C VAL A 38 -23.51 -21.04 0.98
N GLU A 39 -24.64 -21.53 0.49
CA GLU A 39 -25.59 -22.38 1.23
C GLU A 39 -25.26 -23.87 1.16
N ASP A 40 -24.31 -24.28 0.33
CA ASP A 40 -23.93 -25.69 0.19
C ASP A 40 -23.19 -26.20 1.43
N LEU A 41 -23.57 -27.36 1.93
CA LEU A 41 -23.00 -28.00 3.12
C LEU A 41 -21.47 -28.15 3.03
N LEU A 42 -20.95 -28.46 1.82
CA LEU A 42 -19.51 -28.55 1.58
C LEU A 42 -18.80 -27.20 1.68
N THR A 43 -19.43 -26.12 1.22
CA THR A 43 -18.90 -24.75 1.35
C THR A 43 -18.84 -24.35 2.82
N ILE A 44 -19.89 -24.65 3.60
CA ILE A 44 -19.92 -24.42 5.05
C ILE A 44 -18.80 -25.21 5.76
N ALA A 45 -18.58 -26.47 5.36
CA ALA A 45 -17.48 -27.27 5.92
C ALA A 45 -16.10 -26.67 5.60
N PHE A 46 -15.89 -26.15 4.38
CA PHE A 46 -14.64 -25.44 4.01
C PHE A 46 -14.46 -24.13 4.77
N CYS A 47 -15.54 -23.39 5.03
CA CYS A 47 -15.51 -22.19 5.89
C CYS A 47 -15.09 -22.54 7.32
N ALA A 48 -15.67 -23.61 7.89
CA ALA A 48 -15.29 -24.10 9.21
C ALA A 48 -13.81 -24.54 9.26
N LEU A 49 -13.33 -25.24 8.22
CA LEU A 49 -11.93 -25.65 8.10
C LEU A 49 -10.98 -24.42 7.99
N ALA A 50 -11.35 -23.42 7.23
CA ALA A 50 -10.58 -22.17 7.09
C ALA A 50 -10.53 -21.41 8.41
N PHE A 51 -11.64 -21.35 9.15
CA PHE A 51 -11.71 -20.75 10.49
C PHE A 51 -10.81 -21.50 11.48
N CYS A 52 -10.86 -22.83 11.51
CA CYS A 52 -9.96 -23.65 12.34
C CYS A 52 -8.50 -23.43 11.96
N GLY A 53 -8.16 -23.35 10.66
CA GLY A 53 -6.83 -23.02 10.15
C GLY A 53 -6.35 -21.64 10.64
N LEU A 54 -7.22 -20.65 10.62
CA LEU A 54 -6.94 -19.31 11.13
C LEU A 54 -6.63 -19.32 12.64
N VAL A 55 -7.44 -19.99 13.43
CA VAL A 55 -7.24 -20.14 14.88
C VAL A 55 -5.89 -20.82 15.18
N LEU A 56 -5.59 -21.91 14.47
CA LEU A 56 -4.31 -22.62 14.60
C LEU A 56 -3.12 -21.71 14.24
N MET A 57 -3.23 -20.90 13.20
CA MET A 57 -2.20 -19.90 12.84
C MET A 57 -2.04 -18.84 13.92
N CYS A 58 -3.14 -18.32 14.50
CA CYS A 58 -3.10 -17.35 15.59
C CYS A 58 -2.41 -17.93 16.83
N LEU A 59 -2.70 -19.17 17.21
CA LEU A 59 -2.03 -19.86 18.32
C LEU A 59 -0.52 -20.08 18.08
N ARG A 60 -0.10 -20.13 16.82
CA ARG A 60 1.30 -20.30 16.41
C ARG A 60 2.09 -19.00 16.25
N ILE A 61 1.44 -17.84 16.32
CA ILE A 61 2.13 -16.53 16.22
C ILE A 61 3.38 -16.44 17.14
N PRO A 62 3.35 -16.85 18.43
CA PRO A 62 4.54 -16.80 19.26
C PRO A 62 5.68 -17.74 18.82
N ALA A 63 5.35 -18.88 18.24
CA ALA A 63 6.34 -19.81 17.70
C ALA A 63 6.97 -19.29 16.39
N ILE A 64 6.15 -18.70 15.52
CA ILE A 64 6.58 -18.05 14.28
C ILE A 64 7.50 -16.85 14.61
N ILE A 65 7.13 -16.03 15.60
CA ILE A 65 7.97 -14.91 16.05
C ILE A 65 9.34 -15.41 16.54
N ARG A 66 9.39 -16.46 17.34
CA ARG A 66 10.66 -17.05 17.82
C ARG A 66 11.50 -17.64 16.68
N TRP A 67 10.85 -18.32 15.73
CA TRP A 67 11.54 -18.86 14.56
C TRP A 67 12.11 -17.73 13.66
N VAL A 68 11.32 -16.68 13.41
CA VAL A 68 11.78 -15.50 12.68
C VAL A 68 12.92 -14.78 13.41
N GLN A 69 12.86 -14.70 14.75
CA GLN A 69 13.95 -14.12 15.55
C GLN A 69 15.25 -14.94 15.44
N ARG A 70 15.18 -16.28 15.50
CA ARG A 70 16.33 -17.14 15.28
C ARG A 70 16.90 -17.01 13.86
N PHE A 71 16.03 -17.06 12.85
CA PHE A 71 16.41 -16.87 11.46
C PHE A 71 17.11 -15.51 11.24
N ARG A 72 16.63 -14.47 11.93
CA ARG A 72 17.25 -13.13 11.91
C ARG A 72 18.65 -13.11 12.50
N LEU A 73 18.90 -13.87 13.54
CA LEU A 73 20.21 -13.90 14.22
C LEU A 73 21.23 -14.79 13.50
N GLU A 74 20.77 -15.84 12.83
CA GLU A 74 21.62 -16.82 12.15
C GLU A 74 21.94 -16.47 10.69
N ASN A 75 21.08 -15.66 10.05
CA ASN A 75 21.22 -15.38 8.62
C ASN A 75 22.15 -14.19 8.35
N LYS A 76 23.30 -14.47 7.73
CA LYS A 76 24.31 -13.47 7.34
C LYS A 76 23.73 -12.30 6.53
N TYR A 77 22.78 -12.59 5.62
CA TYR A 77 22.13 -11.57 4.80
C TYR A 77 21.22 -10.65 5.63
N TYR A 78 20.58 -11.21 6.67
CA TYR A 78 19.76 -10.41 7.56
C TYR A 78 20.61 -9.54 8.48
N LEU A 79 21.75 -10.03 8.94
CA LEU A 79 22.71 -9.25 9.73
C LEU A 79 23.24 -8.07 8.91
N LEU A 80 23.60 -8.31 7.64
CA LEU A 80 24.03 -7.25 6.70
C LEU A 80 22.90 -6.23 6.45
N TYR A 81 21.67 -6.71 6.24
CA TYR A 81 20.48 -5.85 6.09
C TYR A 81 20.16 -5.05 7.36
N SER A 82 20.41 -5.63 8.53
CA SER A 82 20.14 -4.99 9.82
C SER A 82 21.22 -3.98 10.21
N SER A 83 22.49 -4.23 9.85
CA SER A 83 23.61 -3.37 10.16
C SER A 83 23.70 -2.14 9.24
N ASP A 84 23.34 -2.30 7.96
CA ASP A 84 23.37 -1.21 6.99
C ASP A 84 21.99 -0.56 6.84
N VAL A 85 21.87 0.60 7.48
CA VAL A 85 20.65 1.42 7.46
C VAL A 85 20.35 1.93 6.05
N GLN A 86 21.36 2.32 5.29
CA GLN A 86 21.22 2.87 3.94
C GLN A 86 20.70 1.80 2.97
N LEU A 87 21.25 0.57 3.06
CA LEU A 87 20.81 -0.57 2.27
C LEU A 87 19.33 -0.90 2.56
N ARG A 88 18.93 -0.90 3.82
CA ARG A 88 17.55 -1.17 4.24
C ARG A 88 16.56 -0.14 3.71
N ILE A 89 16.93 1.14 3.74
CA ILE A 89 16.07 2.22 3.24
C ILE A 89 15.99 2.16 1.73
N ASN A 90 17.11 1.98 1.04
CA ASN A 90 17.15 1.84 -0.42
C ASN A 90 16.30 0.66 -0.89
N LEU A 91 16.42 -0.51 -0.24
CA LEU A 91 15.60 -1.68 -0.55
C LEU A 91 14.10 -1.41 -0.36
N SER A 92 13.72 -0.74 0.74
CA SER A 92 12.32 -0.32 0.97
C SER A 92 11.81 0.63 -0.11
N LEU A 93 12.65 1.55 -0.59
CA LEU A 93 12.31 2.46 -1.68
C LEU A 93 12.15 1.72 -3.02
N TYR A 94 13.07 0.77 -3.34
CA TYR A 94 12.95 -0.07 -4.54
C TYR A 94 11.68 -0.90 -4.53
N LEU A 95 11.35 -1.53 -3.40
CA LEU A 95 10.10 -2.28 -3.25
C LEU A 95 8.88 -1.36 -3.47
N ALA A 96 8.91 -0.16 -2.91
CA ALA A 96 7.82 0.79 -3.10
C ALA A 96 7.70 1.28 -4.56
N VAL A 97 8.82 1.41 -5.31
CA VAL A 97 8.80 1.67 -6.76
C VAL A 97 8.17 0.49 -7.51
N GLY A 98 8.59 -0.73 -7.17
CA GLY A 98 8.04 -1.95 -7.78
C GLY A 98 6.52 -2.08 -7.56
N PHE A 99 6.05 -1.87 -6.33
CA PHE A 99 4.61 -1.87 -6.01
C PHE A 99 3.84 -0.81 -6.80
N ASN A 100 4.37 0.42 -6.91
CA ASN A 100 3.72 1.47 -7.70
C ASN A 100 3.69 1.12 -9.20
N ALA A 101 4.76 0.53 -9.74
CA ALA A 101 4.83 0.13 -11.14
C ALA A 101 3.83 -1.00 -11.45
N VAL A 102 3.75 -2.02 -10.60
CA VAL A 102 2.78 -3.12 -10.73
C VAL A 102 1.34 -2.58 -10.67
N TYR A 103 1.06 -1.68 -9.73
CA TYR A 103 -0.28 -1.12 -9.60
C TYR A 103 -0.62 -0.17 -10.74
N ALA A 104 0.35 0.62 -11.25
CA ALA A 104 0.16 1.44 -12.43
C ALA A 104 -0.17 0.58 -13.66
N LEU A 105 0.55 -0.55 -13.84
CA LEU A 105 0.28 -1.49 -14.92
C LEU A 105 -1.10 -2.13 -14.77
N PHE A 106 -1.49 -2.53 -13.57
CA PHE A 106 -2.81 -3.07 -13.27
C PHE A 106 -3.93 -2.06 -13.64
N GLN A 107 -3.77 -0.80 -13.24
CA GLN A 107 -4.72 0.27 -13.59
C GLN A 107 -4.75 0.54 -15.10
N LEU A 108 -3.60 0.46 -15.78
CA LEU A 108 -3.52 0.59 -17.23
C LEU A 108 -4.27 -0.54 -17.94
N CYS A 109 -4.09 -1.78 -17.51
CA CYS A 109 -4.83 -2.93 -18.05
C CYS A 109 -6.34 -2.78 -17.86
N LEU A 110 -6.79 -2.32 -16.68
CA LEU A 110 -8.20 -2.02 -16.44
C LEU A 110 -8.70 -0.87 -17.33
N GLY A 111 -7.87 0.14 -17.55
CA GLY A 111 -8.18 1.25 -18.46
C GLY A 111 -8.40 0.78 -19.90
N LEU A 112 -7.54 -0.11 -20.39
CA LEU A 112 -7.67 -0.73 -21.71
C LEU A 112 -8.92 -1.62 -21.81
N TRP A 113 -9.22 -2.39 -20.76
CA TRP A 113 -10.37 -3.29 -20.74
C TRP A 113 -11.70 -2.51 -20.69
N HIS A 114 -11.80 -1.50 -19.84
CA HIS A 114 -13.03 -0.74 -19.61
C HIS A 114 -13.12 0.55 -20.43
N HIS A 115 -12.11 0.90 -21.23
CA HIS A 115 -12.01 2.17 -21.99
C HIS A 115 -12.30 3.40 -21.12
N SER A 116 -11.80 3.40 -19.88
CA SER A 116 -12.12 4.38 -18.86
C SER A 116 -10.97 5.37 -18.63
N VAL A 117 -11.26 6.65 -18.82
CA VAL A 117 -10.32 7.75 -18.58
C VAL A 117 -9.82 7.78 -17.12
N TRP A 118 -10.65 7.34 -16.17
CA TRP A 118 -10.27 7.25 -14.77
C TRP A 118 -9.08 6.30 -14.53
N PHE A 119 -9.15 5.09 -15.06
CA PHE A 119 -8.08 4.11 -14.89
C PHE A 119 -6.78 4.57 -15.56
N TYR A 120 -6.86 5.22 -16.75
CA TYR A 120 -5.69 5.83 -17.38
C TYR A 120 -5.07 6.94 -16.53
N ALA A 121 -5.91 7.81 -15.96
CA ALA A 121 -5.44 8.87 -15.07
C ALA A 121 -4.77 8.32 -13.82
N MET A 122 -5.35 7.27 -13.20
CA MET A 122 -4.77 6.59 -12.05
C MET A 122 -3.45 5.89 -12.40
N ALA A 123 -3.38 5.21 -13.55
CA ALA A 123 -2.14 4.62 -14.03
C ALA A 123 -1.04 5.67 -14.16
N GLY A 124 -1.33 6.81 -14.80
CA GLY A 124 -0.42 7.95 -14.90
C GLY A 124 0.01 8.50 -13.53
N TYR A 125 -0.92 8.62 -12.60
CA TYR A 125 -0.65 9.06 -11.24
C TYR A 125 0.36 8.15 -10.53
N TYR A 126 0.13 6.83 -10.52
CA TYR A 126 1.04 5.87 -9.89
C TYR A 126 2.39 5.75 -10.60
N LEU A 127 2.41 5.93 -11.93
CA LEU A 127 3.65 5.98 -12.69
C LEU A 127 4.51 7.20 -12.28
N LEU A 128 3.92 8.38 -12.16
CA LEU A 128 4.61 9.59 -11.71
C LEU A 128 5.11 9.46 -10.27
N LEU A 129 4.32 8.86 -9.37
CA LEU A 129 4.79 8.54 -8.02
C LEU A 129 5.98 7.59 -8.03
N GLY A 130 5.97 6.58 -8.90
CA GLY A 130 7.09 5.66 -9.12
C GLY A 130 8.35 6.38 -9.61
N LEU A 131 8.22 7.28 -10.58
CA LEU A 131 9.32 8.08 -11.12
C LEU A 131 9.93 9.01 -10.07
N MET A 132 9.10 9.66 -9.25
CA MET A 132 9.60 10.48 -8.12
C MET A 132 10.42 9.63 -7.14
N ARG A 133 9.91 8.44 -6.75
CA ARG A 133 10.65 7.52 -5.86
C ARG A 133 11.94 7.02 -6.50
N MET A 134 11.92 6.68 -7.80
CA MET A 134 13.13 6.27 -8.53
C MET A 134 14.19 7.37 -8.55
N SER A 135 13.78 8.62 -8.74
CA SER A 135 14.70 9.79 -8.66
C SER A 135 15.35 9.92 -7.28
N LEU A 136 14.59 9.66 -6.20
CA LEU A 136 15.15 9.65 -4.84
C LEU A 136 16.11 8.49 -4.61
N VAL A 137 15.73 7.28 -5.05
CA VAL A 137 16.58 6.07 -4.93
C VAL A 137 17.91 6.25 -5.63
N ARG A 138 17.89 6.77 -6.87
CA ARG A 138 19.14 7.04 -7.63
C ARG A 138 20.06 7.98 -6.89
N HIS A 139 19.49 8.97 -6.17
CA HIS A 139 20.30 9.91 -5.40
C HIS A 139 20.90 9.26 -4.15
N THR A 140 20.05 8.59 -3.35
CA THR A 140 20.48 7.96 -2.09
C THR A 140 21.43 6.77 -2.29
N ARG A 141 21.52 6.24 -3.52
CA ARG A 141 22.47 5.18 -3.86
C ARG A 141 23.88 5.71 -4.06
N HIS A 142 24.03 6.91 -4.63
CA HIS A 142 25.32 7.49 -4.98
C HIS A 142 25.88 8.43 -3.90
N HIS A 143 25.04 8.95 -3.02
CA HIS A 143 25.44 9.89 -1.96
C HIS A 143 24.88 9.39 -0.63
N ALA A 144 25.69 9.41 0.41
CA ALA A 144 25.21 9.13 1.75
C ALA A 144 24.19 10.20 2.18
N ALA A 145 23.23 9.79 3.00
CA ALA A 145 22.16 10.69 3.45
C ALA A 145 22.74 11.89 4.21
N GLY A 146 22.49 13.10 3.72
CA GLY A 146 23.00 14.35 4.30
C GLY A 146 24.33 14.86 3.74
N GLU A 147 25.01 14.11 2.88
CA GLU A 147 26.29 14.48 2.29
C GLU A 147 26.14 15.67 1.32
N ASP A 148 25.12 15.67 0.48
CA ASP A 148 24.78 16.79 -0.40
C ASP A 148 23.40 17.38 -0.04
N SER A 149 23.36 18.03 1.11
CA SER A 149 22.14 18.60 1.69
C SER A 149 21.43 19.57 0.74
N ARG A 150 22.16 20.35 -0.06
CA ARG A 150 21.56 21.32 -1.00
C ARG A 150 20.79 20.64 -2.13
N THR A 151 21.37 19.60 -2.73
CA THR A 151 20.70 18.82 -3.80
C THR A 151 19.54 18.02 -3.24
N GLU A 152 19.65 17.46 -2.02
CA GLU A 152 18.54 16.79 -1.36
C GLU A 152 17.33 17.73 -1.14
N TRP A 153 17.56 18.98 -0.65
CA TRP A 153 16.50 19.97 -0.47
C TRP A 153 15.88 20.42 -1.80
N ARG A 154 16.66 20.50 -2.88
CA ARG A 154 16.13 20.79 -4.23
C ARG A 154 15.21 19.66 -4.71
N LYS A 155 15.62 18.39 -4.55
CA LYS A 155 14.81 17.23 -4.92
C LYS A 155 13.55 17.12 -4.06
N TYR A 156 13.66 17.41 -2.76
CA TYR A 156 12.52 17.47 -1.86
C TYR A 156 11.49 18.52 -2.33
N ARG A 157 11.94 19.70 -2.71
CA ARG A 157 11.09 20.77 -3.25
C ARG A 157 10.47 20.37 -4.59
N PHE A 158 11.24 19.76 -5.47
CA PHE A 158 10.74 19.25 -6.75
C PHE A 158 9.65 18.21 -6.56
N CYS A 159 9.82 17.24 -5.67
CA CYS A 159 8.78 16.28 -5.32
C CYS A 159 7.51 16.97 -4.77
N GLY A 160 7.65 18.03 -3.97
CA GLY A 160 6.53 18.84 -3.50
C GLY A 160 5.74 19.49 -4.64
N TRP A 161 6.43 20.09 -5.62
CA TRP A 161 5.79 20.67 -6.80
C TRP A 161 5.10 19.60 -7.66
N MET A 162 5.74 18.47 -7.88
CA MET A 162 5.14 17.35 -8.62
C MET A 162 3.87 16.83 -7.92
N LEU A 163 3.90 16.65 -6.60
CA LEU A 163 2.73 16.25 -5.81
C LEU A 163 1.60 17.29 -5.93
N LEU A 164 1.93 18.59 -5.92
CA LEU A 164 0.94 19.65 -6.05
C LEU A 164 0.24 19.59 -7.41
N MET A 165 1.01 19.44 -8.49
CA MET A 165 0.46 19.32 -9.86
C MET A 165 -0.42 18.08 -9.99
N MET A 166 0.06 16.94 -9.51
CA MET A 166 -0.71 15.69 -9.53
C MET A 166 -1.99 15.78 -8.71
N ASN A 167 -1.94 16.46 -7.55
CA ASN A 167 -3.10 16.65 -6.70
C ASN A 167 -4.16 17.57 -7.34
N LEU A 168 -3.72 18.60 -8.07
CA LEU A 168 -4.64 19.45 -8.83
C LEU A 168 -5.38 18.64 -9.90
N THR A 169 -4.67 17.77 -10.62
CA THR A 169 -5.28 16.86 -11.59
C THR A 169 -6.28 15.91 -10.90
N LEU A 170 -5.90 15.34 -9.75
CA LEU A 170 -6.78 14.48 -8.97
C LEU A 170 -8.05 15.21 -8.52
N ALA A 171 -7.93 16.47 -8.08
CA ALA A 171 -9.06 17.30 -7.68
C ALA A 171 -10.06 17.53 -8.83
N VAL A 172 -9.56 17.86 -10.03
CA VAL A 172 -10.39 18.02 -11.23
C VAL A 172 -11.11 16.72 -11.59
N PHE A 173 -10.40 15.59 -11.54
CA PHE A 173 -11.00 14.28 -11.80
C PHE A 173 -12.06 13.92 -10.75
N THR A 174 -11.80 14.14 -9.47
CA THR A 174 -12.75 13.87 -8.39
C THR A 174 -14.04 14.69 -8.57
N LEU A 175 -13.91 15.99 -8.86
CA LEU A 175 -15.05 16.84 -9.16
C LEU A 175 -15.83 16.35 -10.39
N TYR A 176 -15.13 16.00 -11.47
CA TYR A 176 -15.76 15.47 -12.67
C TYR A 176 -16.58 14.20 -12.38
N PHE A 177 -16.07 13.28 -11.54
CA PHE A 177 -16.78 12.05 -11.19
C PHE A 177 -17.96 12.27 -10.26
N VAL A 178 -17.88 13.22 -9.34
CA VAL A 178 -19.00 13.58 -8.45
C VAL A 178 -20.17 14.14 -9.29
N PHE A 179 -19.88 14.96 -10.32
CA PHE A 179 -20.94 15.58 -11.16
C PHE A 179 -21.40 14.70 -12.33
N ARG A 180 -20.54 13.80 -12.83
CA ARG A 180 -20.86 12.91 -13.94
C ARG A 180 -20.96 11.47 -13.45
N ILE A 181 -22.14 11.08 -12.96
CA ILE A 181 -22.44 9.73 -12.48
C ILE A 181 -22.28 8.70 -13.61
N ARG A 182 -21.06 8.28 -13.88
CA ARG A 182 -20.79 7.04 -14.61
C ARG A 182 -20.29 6.00 -13.62
N VAL A 183 -21.21 5.17 -13.15
CA VAL A 183 -20.90 4.01 -12.32
C VAL A 183 -20.13 3.02 -13.20
N PHE A 184 -18.83 2.92 -12.96
CA PHE A 184 -18.04 1.81 -13.51
C PHE A 184 -18.24 0.61 -12.60
N LEU A 185 -19.02 -0.35 -13.05
CA LEU A 185 -19.18 -1.62 -12.36
C LEU A 185 -17.83 -2.33 -12.34
N HIS A 186 -17.22 -2.37 -11.15
CA HIS A 186 -16.02 -3.16 -10.93
C HIS A 186 -16.43 -4.60 -10.68
N HIS A 187 -15.71 -5.53 -11.29
CA HIS A 187 -15.85 -6.94 -10.92
C HIS A 187 -15.35 -7.14 -9.48
N GLU A 188 -16.01 -7.99 -8.69
CA GLU A 188 -15.67 -8.23 -7.27
C GLU A 188 -14.18 -8.56 -7.07
N ILE A 189 -13.62 -9.41 -7.95
CA ILE A 189 -12.20 -9.79 -7.93
C ILE A 189 -11.28 -8.56 -8.05
N THR A 190 -11.66 -7.60 -8.91
CA THR A 190 -10.91 -6.35 -9.09
C THR A 190 -10.91 -5.51 -7.81
N THR A 191 -12.06 -5.42 -7.14
CA THR A 191 -12.21 -4.69 -5.88
C THR A 191 -11.39 -5.33 -4.75
N ILE A 192 -11.36 -6.67 -4.69
CA ILE A 192 -10.52 -7.41 -3.73
C ILE A 192 -9.02 -7.14 -3.99
N ALA A 193 -8.58 -7.15 -5.25
CA ALA A 193 -7.20 -6.84 -5.61
C ALA A 193 -6.82 -5.39 -5.24
N MET A 194 -7.71 -4.43 -5.47
CA MET A 194 -7.53 -3.04 -5.05
C MET A 194 -7.45 -2.91 -3.53
N ALA A 195 -8.28 -3.64 -2.78
CA ALA A 195 -8.24 -3.66 -1.33
C ALA A 195 -6.89 -4.19 -0.82
N ALA A 196 -6.42 -5.33 -1.34
CA ALA A 196 -5.14 -5.92 -0.97
C ALA A 196 -3.97 -4.94 -1.21
N TYR A 197 -3.96 -4.27 -2.38
CA TYR A 197 -2.96 -3.24 -2.67
C TYR A 197 -3.04 -2.07 -1.68
N THR A 198 -4.25 -1.53 -1.46
CA THR A 198 -4.46 -0.34 -0.62
C THR A 198 -4.02 -0.58 0.83
N PHE A 199 -4.41 -1.70 1.42
CA PHE A 199 -3.98 -2.04 2.78
C PHE A 199 -2.47 -2.28 2.88
N THR A 200 -1.87 -2.89 1.86
CA THR A 200 -0.41 -3.05 1.78
C THR A 200 0.27 -1.68 1.66
N ALA A 201 -0.20 -0.80 0.79
CA ALA A 201 0.34 0.55 0.62
C ALA A 201 0.22 1.38 1.89
N LEU A 202 -0.93 1.32 2.60
CA LEU A 202 -1.16 2.02 3.86
C LEU A 202 -0.22 1.51 4.95
N THR A 203 -0.09 0.18 5.10
CA THR A 203 0.83 -0.43 6.07
C THR A 203 2.27 -0.01 5.80
N LEU A 204 2.72 -0.06 4.55
CA LEU A 204 4.06 0.38 4.17
C LEU A 204 4.25 1.88 4.40
N ALA A 205 3.24 2.71 4.15
CA ALA A 205 3.29 4.15 4.39
C ALA A 205 3.48 4.45 5.88
N ILE A 206 2.72 3.77 6.77
CA ILE A 206 2.83 3.92 8.23
C ILE A 206 4.22 3.45 8.70
N VAL A 207 4.66 2.26 8.28
CA VAL A 207 5.98 1.71 8.64
C VAL A 207 7.10 2.66 8.21
N ASN A 208 7.04 3.17 6.99
CA ASN A 208 8.03 4.13 6.47
C ASN A 208 7.96 5.47 7.20
N ALA A 209 6.75 5.95 7.56
CA ALA A 209 6.58 7.18 8.33
C ALA A 209 7.27 7.11 9.70
N VAL A 210 7.15 5.97 10.39
CA VAL A 210 7.80 5.74 11.69
C VAL A 210 9.31 5.55 11.50
N ARG A 211 9.72 4.72 10.54
CA ARG A 211 11.13 4.38 10.30
C ARG A 211 11.95 5.60 9.89
N TYR A 212 11.46 6.41 8.96
CA TYR A 212 12.19 7.57 8.44
C TYR A 212 12.19 8.77 9.38
N ARG A 213 11.39 8.72 10.47
CA ARG A 213 11.37 9.80 11.47
C ARG A 213 12.73 9.99 12.16
N LYS A 214 13.51 8.91 12.31
CA LYS A 214 14.82 8.93 12.99
C LYS A 214 15.95 9.50 12.13
N TYR A 215 15.74 9.58 10.81
CA TYR A 215 16.76 10.02 9.87
C TYR A 215 16.43 11.44 9.37
N GLY A 216 17.24 12.42 9.71
CA GLY A 216 17.03 13.83 9.40
C GLY A 216 17.22 14.22 7.92
N SER A 217 17.40 13.25 7.00
CA SER A 217 17.63 13.53 5.58
C SER A 217 16.36 14.02 4.86
N PRO A 218 16.45 15.08 4.05
CA PRO A 218 15.37 15.57 3.20
C PRO A 218 14.86 14.52 2.21
N ALA A 219 15.74 13.69 1.66
CA ALA A 219 15.38 12.63 0.71
C ALA A 219 14.42 11.59 1.35
N TYR A 220 14.68 11.18 2.59
CA TYR A 220 13.81 10.26 3.31
C TYR A 220 12.48 10.91 3.72
N SER A 221 12.51 12.22 4.03
CA SER A 221 11.28 12.98 4.29
C SER A 221 10.41 13.08 3.02
N ALA A 222 11.01 13.25 1.83
CA ALA A 222 10.29 13.17 0.56
C ALA A 222 9.66 11.80 0.33
N ALA A 223 10.42 10.72 0.53
CA ALA A 223 9.93 9.35 0.38
C ALA A 223 8.74 9.05 1.30
N LYS A 224 8.77 9.54 2.54
CA LYS A 224 7.65 9.47 3.50
C LYS A 224 6.42 10.21 2.98
N ALA A 225 6.58 11.44 2.52
CA ALA A 225 5.49 12.26 2.00
C ALA A 225 4.82 11.62 0.77
N ILE A 226 5.62 11.11 -0.17
CA ILE A 226 5.14 10.38 -1.35
C ILE A 226 4.39 9.11 -0.93
N SER A 227 4.88 8.38 0.08
CA SER A 227 4.20 7.17 0.58
C SER A 227 2.85 7.48 1.22
N LEU A 228 2.75 8.56 2.00
CA LEU A 228 1.48 9.00 2.58
C LEU A 228 0.50 9.46 1.49
N ALA A 229 0.94 10.26 0.52
CA ALA A 229 0.12 10.69 -0.60
C ALA A 229 -0.39 9.48 -1.43
N SER A 230 0.49 8.52 -1.73
CA SER A 230 0.11 7.29 -2.43
C SER A 230 -0.95 6.49 -1.66
N ALA A 231 -0.78 6.33 -0.35
CA ALA A 231 -1.71 5.58 0.49
C ALA A 231 -3.10 6.26 0.58
N THR A 232 -3.14 7.59 0.74
CA THR A 232 -4.42 8.32 0.80
C THR A 232 -5.17 8.26 -0.53
N VAL A 233 -4.47 8.36 -1.66
CA VAL A 233 -5.11 8.22 -2.99
C VAL A 233 -5.56 6.79 -3.25
N SER A 234 -4.81 5.78 -2.83
CA SER A 234 -5.26 4.39 -2.97
C SER A 234 -6.49 4.08 -2.11
N MET A 235 -6.66 4.73 -0.94
CA MET A 235 -7.89 4.63 -0.16
C MET A 235 -9.10 5.22 -0.90
N LEU A 236 -8.93 6.36 -1.56
CA LEU A 236 -10.00 6.95 -2.38
C LEU A 236 -10.39 6.04 -3.56
N THR A 237 -9.41 5.43 -4.24
CA THR A 237 -9.69 4.48 -5.32
C THR A 237 -10.40 3.22 -4.82
N LEU A 238 -10.02 2.72 -3.65
CA LEU A 238 -10.70 1.58 -3.02
C LEU A 238 -12.13 1.94 -2.60
N GLU A 239 -12.35 3.11 -2.00
CA GLU A 239 -13.69 3.58 -1.63
C GLU A 239 -14.60 3.66 -2.86
N ASN A 240 -14.10 4.25 -3.96
CA ASN A 240 -14.83 4.28 -5.22
C ASN A 240 -15.18 2.87 -5.72
N ALA A 241 -14.23 1.93 -5.66
CA ALA A 241 -14.47 0.56 -6.07
C ALA A 241 -15.50 -0.15 -5.17
N LEU A 242 -15.45 0.06 -3.86
CA LEU A 242 -16.42 -0.50 -2.90
C LEU A 242 -17.83 0.05 -3.12
N LEU A 243 -17.96 1.38 -3.28
CA LEU A 243 -19.25 2.02 -3.52
C LEU A 243 -19.87 1.60 -4.85
N THR A 244 -19.06 1.31 -5.86
CA THR A 244 -19.55 0.84 -7.17
C THR A 244 -19.89 -0.65 -7.19
N THR A 245 -19.17 -1.49 -6.45
CA THR A 245 -19.38 -2.94 -6.43
C THR A 245 -20.48 -3.35 -5.45
N PHE A 246 -20.47 -2.80 -4.24
CA PHE A 246 -21.34 -3.22 -3.14
C PHE A 246 -22.42 -2.17 -2.77
N GLY A 247 -22.27 -0.92 -3.23
CA GLY A 247 -23.18 0.17 -2.90
C GLY A 247 -24.36 0.31 -3.90
N GLN A 248 -24.75 -0.75 -4.62
CA GLN A 248 -25.82 -0.67 -5.63
C GLN A 248 -27.20 -0.35 -5.05
N GLU A 249 -27.46 -0.77 -3.81
CA GLU A 249 -28.71 -0.47 -3.09
C GLU A 249 -28.72 0.92 -2.46
N SER A 250 -27.56 1.59 -2.38
CA SER A 250 -27.46 2.93 -1.82
C SER A 250 -27.93 3.99 -2.81
N SER A 251 -28.57 5.07 -2.31
CA SER A 251 -29.00 6.17 -3.16
C SER A 251 -27.82 6.82 -3.88
N GLU A 252 -28.03 7.27 -5.11
CA GLU A 252 -27.01 7.97 -5.90
C GLU A 252 -26.46 9.20 -5.17
N ILE A 253 -27.33 9.92 -4.48
CA ILE A 253 -26.96 11.10 -3.67
C ILE A 253 -25.99 10.71 -2.55
N PHE A 254 -26.24 9.59 -1.86
CA PHE A 254 -25.35 9.12 -0.79
C PHE A 254 -23.95 8.79 -1.35
N ARG A 255 -23.86 8.10 -2.48
CA ARG A 255 -22.58 7.78 -3.12
C ARG A 255 -21.81 9.03 -3.56
N GLN A 256 -22.52 10.02 -4.09
CA GLN A 256 -21.94 11.31 -4.49
C GLN A 256 -21.38 12.07 -3.29
N ILE A 257 -22.15 12.16 -2.21
CA ILE A 257 -21.74 12.86 -0.98
C ILE A 257 -20.51 12.16 -0.37
N MET A 258 -20.54 10.83 -0.26
CA MET A 258 -19.42 10.04 0.30
C MET A 258 -18.14 10.24 -0.54
N LEU A 259 -18.22 10.02 -1.86
CA LEU A 259 -17.06 10.14 -2.74
C LEU A 259 -16.58 11.60 -2.85
N GLY A 260 -17.48 12.57 -2.80
CA GLY A 260 -17.15 13.99 -2.80
C GLY A 260 -16.45 14.42 -1.50
N ALA A 261 -16.97 14.00 -0.36
CA ALA A 261 -16.40 14.34 0.94
C ALA A 261 -15.02 13.69 1.16
N SER A 262 -14.90 12.39 0.88
CA SER A 262 -13.63 11.67 0.99
C SER A 262 -12.60 12.17 -0.03
N GLY A 263 -13.02 12.41 -1.26
CA GLY A 263 -12.17 13.00 -2.31
C GLY A 263 -11.65 14.38 -1.93
N ALA A 264 -12.52 15.26 -1.41
CA ALA A 264 -12.11 16.57 -0.91
C ALA A 264 -11.11 16.44 0.27
N ALA A 265 -11.37 15.53 1.21
CA ALA A 265 -10.46 15.28 2.32
C ALA A 265 -9.06 14.80 1.84
N VAL A 266 -9.02 13.85 0.89
CA VAL A 266 -7.76 13.36 0.31
C VAL A 266 -7.01 14.48 -0.41
N VAL A 267 -7.70 15.26 -1.23
CA VAL A 267 -7.12 16.42 -1.93
C VAL A 267 -6.51 17.40 -0.94
N LEU A 268 -7.22 17.77 0.12
CA LEU A 268 -6.73 18.71 1.14
C LEU A 268 -5.50 18.15 1.88
N VAL A 269 -5.50 16.87 2.24
CA VAL A 269 -4.36 16.21 2.92
C VAL A 269 -3.12 16.22 2.01
N VAL A 270 -3.25 15.77 0.76
CA VAL A 270 -2.12 15.72 -0.19
C VAL A 270 -1.63 17.13 -0.52
N GLN A 271 -2.54 18.11 -0.65
CA GLN A 271 -2.21 19.52 -0.84
C GLN A 271 -1.40 20.07 0.33
N GLY A 272 -1.84 19.79 1.56
CA GLY A 272 -1.14 20.18 2.78
C GLY A 272 0.28 19.61 2.84
N ILE A 273 0.44 18.32 2.50
CA ILE A 273 1.76 17.67 2.41
C ILE A 273 2.64 18.37 1.37
N ALA A 274 2.12 18.61 0.16
CA ALA A 274 2.87 19.23 -0.93
C ALA A 274 3.31 20.66 -0.58
N LEU A 275 2.41 21.48 -0.04
CA LEU A 275 2.72 22.86 0.40
C LEU A 275 3.75 22.86 1.53
N TYR A 276 3.60 21.99 2.52
CA TYR A 276 4.59 21.84 3.60
C TYR A 276 6.00 21.52 3.04
N MET A 277 6.08 20.60 2.06
CA MET A 277 7.33 20.26 1.41
C MET A 277 7.97 21.47 0.71
N ILE A 278 7.19 22.23 -0.05
CA ILE A 278 7.66 23.38 -0.83
C ILE A 278 8.16 24.49 0.12
N VAL A 279 7.36 24.84 1.13
CA VAL A 279 7.69 25.93 2.09
C VAL A 279 8.90 25.57 2.93
N ASN A 280 8.94 24.34 3.47
CA ASN A 280 10.05 23.89 4.30
C ASN A 280 11.37 23.84 3.51
N ALA A 281 11.34 23.31 2.27
CA ALA A 281 12.49 23.34 1.38
C ALA A 281 12.94 24.75 1.06
N GLY A 282 12.01 25.66 0.79
CA GLY A 282 12.31 27.06 0.50
C GLY A 282 13.04 27.76 1.65
N ARG A 283 12.57 27.55 2.90
CA ARG A 283 13.22 28.08 4.11
C ARG A 283 14.64 27.54 4.27
N LYS A 284 14.84 26.24 4.16
CA LYS A 284 16.15 25.60 4.33
C LYS A 284 17.15 25.98 3.24
N LEU A 285 16.71 26.10 1.99
CA LEU A 285 17.56 26.54 0.87
C LEU A 285 17.98 28.01 1.01
N ARG A 286 17.14 28.88 1.58
CA ARG A 286 17.52 30.29 1.88
C ARG A 286 18.60 30.38 2.96
N ILE A 287 18.46 29.61 4.04
CA ILE A 287 19.46 29.56 5.12
C ILE A 287 20.83 29.07 4.59
N HIS A 288 20.82 28.08 3.68
CA HIS A 288 22.07 27.60 3.07
C HIS A 288 22.73 28.64 2.17
N LYS A 289 21.92 29.48 1.47
CA LYS A 289 22.45 30.55 0.61
C LYS A 289 23.05 31.71 1.41
N SER A 290 22.63 31.93 2.64
CA SER A 290 23.18 33.01 3.52
C SER A 290 24.46 32.60 4.26
N ARG A 291 24.85 31.31 4.20
CA ARG A 291 26.05 30.78 4.86
C ARG A 291 27.22 30.50 3.89
N THR A 292 26.99 30.58 2.58
CA THR A 292 27.97 30.55 1.51
C THR A 292 28.18 31.95 0.94
#